data_b52432afd2ef28223b9b303a7f08f628
#
_entry.id   b52432afd2ef28223b9b303a7f08f628
#
_cell.length_a   1.000
_cell.length_b   1.000
_cell.length_c   1.000
_cell.angle_alpha   90.00
_cell.angle_beta   90.00
_cell.angle_gamma   90.00
#
_symmetry.space_group_name_H-M   'P 1'
#
loop_
_entity.id
_entity.type
_entity.pdbx_description
1 polymer ?
#
loop_
_entity_poly.entity_id
_entity_poly.type
_entity_poly.pdbx_seq_one_letter_code
_entity_poly.pdbx_strand_id
1 'polypeptide(L)'
;GTKDFSKALIENGHESIVISNGGIFEEDIIKSGGKHIKLPIHKKSFFSFKLSKALRNIYLSEKPDIVHVRSRMPAWINYYALKKLDDKPLLISTFHGLYSTPIYSRIMSKVDHMIAISETVKDYIRYTYNVSEDKITTIPRGCDMSLFNKEAIDPNWISKWYEEFPQSKNKIILTLPTRISSWKG
;
A
#
# COMPACT_ATOMS: atom_id res chain seq x y z
N GLY A 1 -1.34 -6.80 -0.19
CA GLY A 1 -1.64 -5.67 -1.07
C GLY A 1 -0.45 -5.18 -1.91
N THR A 2 0.72 -4.86 -1.32
CA THR A 2 1.89 -4.44 -2.13
C THR A 2 2.47 -5.62 -2.90
N LYS A 3 2.60 -6.78 -2.26
CA LYS A 3 3.04 -8.02 -2.91
C LYS A 3 2.13 -8.38 -4.08
N ASP A 4 0.84 -8.43 -3.85
CA ASP A 4 -0.15 -8.84 -4.85
C ASP A 4 -0.19 -7.86 -6.03
N PHE A 5 -0.07 -6.56 -5.75
CA PHE A 5 0.01 -5.53 -6.78
C PHE A 5 1.30 -5.63 -7.61
N SER A 6 2.45 -5.87 -6.95
CA SER A 6 3.72 -6.10 -7.65
C SER A 6 3.64 -7.33 -8.57
N LYS A 7 3.09 -8.44 -8.07
CA LYS A 7 2.85 -9.65 -8.86
C LYS A 7 1.96 -9.37 -10.08
N ALA A 8 0.83 -8.69 -9.88
CA ALA A 8 -0.08 -8.35 -10.97
C ALA A 8 0.57 -7.45 -12.05
N LEU A 9 1.44 -6.52 -11.66
CA LEU A 9 2.20 -5.72 -12.64
C LEU A 9 3.10 -6.59 -13.50
N ILE A 10 3.86 -7.51 -12.89
CA ILE A 10 4.75 -8.43 -13.62
C ILE A 10 3.94 -9.33 -14.57
N GLU A 11 2.83 -9.90 -14.09
CA GLU A 11 1.95 -10.76 -14.90
C GLU A 11 1.33 -10.02 -16.10
N ASN A 12 1.23 -8.69 -16.03
CA ASN A 12 0.77 -7.84 -17.12
C ASN A 12 1.91 -7.20 -17.95
N GLY A 13 3.13 -7.71 -17.82
CA GLY A 13 4.28 -7.29 -18.65
C GLY A 13 4.95 -6.00 -18.22
N HIS A 14 4.70 -5.51 -17.00
CA HIS A 14 5.36 -4.33 -16.45
C HIS A 14 6.51 -4.70 -15.53
N GLU A 15 7.50 -3.84 -15.41
CA GLU A 15 8.51 -3.93 -14.37
C GLU A 15 7.95 -3.42 -13.03
N SER A 16 8.29 -4.08 -11.94
CA SER A 16 7.87 -3.68 -10.60
C SER A 16 9.04 -3.60 -9.65
N ILE A 17 9.25 -2.41 -9.07
CA ILE A 17 10.28 -2.15 -8.07
C ILE A 17 9.60 -1.75 -6.77
N VAL A 18 9.80 -2.56 -5.74
CA VAL A 18 9.29 -2.27 -4.39
C VAL A 18 10.41 -1.75 -3.51
N ILE A 19 10.23 -0.54 -2.98
CA ILE A 19 11.20 0.08 -2.05
C ILE A 19 10.60 0.05 -0.64
N SER A 20 11.23 -0.69 0.27
CA SER A 20 10.78 -0.80 1.65
C SER A 20 11.94 -1.20 2.59
N ASN A 21 11.66 -1.27 3.89
CA ASN A 21 12.65 -1.77 4.86
C ASN A 21 12.87 -3.30 4.82
N GLY A 22 12.19 -4.00 3.90
CA GLY A 22 12.13 -5.46 3.89
C GLY A 22 10.97 -6.00 4.75
N GLY A 23 10.94 -7.32 4.91
CA GLY A 23 9.93 -8.04 5.69
C GLY A 23 9.60 -9.38 5.06
N ILE A 24 8.62 -10.09 5.65
CA ILE A 24 8.26 -11.46 5.28
C ILE A 24 7.86 -11.68 3.81
N PHE A 25 7.48 -10.61 3.10
CA PHE A 25 7.05 -10.68 1.70
C PHE A 25 8.15 -10.29 0.69
N GLU A 26 9.37 -10.03 1.15
CA GLU A 26 10.48 -9.63 0.28
C GLU A 26 10.82 -10.72 -0.74
N GLU A 27 10.94 -11.96 -0.26
CA GLU A 27 11.20 -13.11 -1.13
C GLU A 27 10.07 -13.37 -2.12
N ASP A 28 8.81 -13.21 -1.70
CA ASP A 28 7.66 -13.41 -2.59
C ASP A 28 7.65 -12.40 -3.75
N ILE A 29 8.03 -11.15 -3.48
CA ILE A 29 8.16 -10.10 -4.50
C ILE A 29 9.25 -10.49 -5.51
N ILE A 30 10.40 -10.93 -5.03
CA ILE A 30 11.53 -11.33 -5.88
C ILE A 30 11.16 -12.58 -6.70
N LYS A 31 10.57 -13.59 -6.06
CA LYS A 31 10.12 -14.83 -6.74
C LYS A 31 9.09 -14.59 -7.82
N SER A 32 8.25 -13.56 -7.67
CA SER A 32 7.28 -13.17 -8.71
C SER A 32 7.88 -12.33 -9.84
N GLY A 33 9.21 -12.11 -9.87
CA GLY A 33 9.90 -11.33 -10.90
C GLY A 33 10.03 -9.84 -10.59
N GLY A 34 9.54 -9.38 -9.45
CA GLY A 34 9.70 -8.00 -9.01
C GLY A 34 11.10 -7.76 -8.40
N LYS A 35 11.54 -6.50 -8.42
CA LYS A 35 12.77 -6.06 -7.75
C LYS A 35 12.43 -5.48 -6.37
N HIS A 36 13.19 -5.86 -5.34
CA HIS A 36 13.08 -5.23 -4.02
C HIS A 36 14.37 -4.47 -3.69
N ILE A 37 14.21 -3.20 -3.29
CA ILE A 37 15.32 -2.35 -2.84
C ILE A 37 15.08 -2.00 -1.37
N LYS A 38 16.02 -2.41 -0.52
CA LYS A 38 15.94 -2.19 0.92
C LYS A 38 16.34 -0.76 1.28
N LEU A 39 15.35 0.04 1.71
CA LEU A 39 15.53 1.40 2.18
C LEU A 39 14.53 1.71 3.30
N PRO A 40 14.95 2.18 4.49
CA PRO A 40 14.09 2.33 5.67
C PRO A 40 13.22 3.59 5.63
N ILE A 41 12.49 3.81 4.54
CA ILE A 41 11.64 5.00 4.28
C ILE A 41 10.39 5.09 5.18
N HIS A 42 10.11 4.09 6.01
CA HIS A 42 8.96 4.04 6.90
C HIS A 42 9.16 4.79 8.21
N LYS A 43 10.43 5.02 8.62
CA LYS A 43 10.74 5.62 9.92
C LYS A 43 10.31 7.09 9.98
N LYS A 44 9.49 7.42 10.98
CA LYS A 44 9.05 8.79 11.27
C LYS A 44 10.14 9.53 12.03
N SER A 45 11.17 9.97 11.32
CA SER A 45 12.30 10.70 11.89
C SER A 45 12.74 11.82 10.95
N PHE A 46 13.21 12.92 11.49
CA PHE A 46 13.84 13.99 10.72
C PHE A 46 15.03 13.47 9.89
N PHE A 47 15.78 12.51 10.43
CA PHE A 47 16.89 11.89 9.72
C PHE A 47 16.45 11.11 8.46
N SER A 48 15.19 10.68 8.40
CA SER A 48 14.66 9.97 7.23
C SER A 48 14.60 10.84 5.97
N PHE A 49 14.59 12.16 6.09
CA PHE A 49 14.68 13.06 4.93
C PHE A 49 16.02 12.96 4.20
N LYS A 50 17.09 12.52 4.86
CA LYS A 50 18.39 12.24 4.22
C LYS A 50 18.28 11.12 3.19
N LEU A 51 17.30 10.21 3.35
CA LEU A 51 17.02 9.14 2.41
C LEU A 51 16.52 9.65 1.05
N SER A 52 16.06 10.91 0.95
CA SER A 52 15.66 11.50 -0.32
C SER A 52 16.79 11.53 -1.36
N LYS A 53 18.05 11.67 -0.91
CA LYS A 53 19.22 11.59 -1.81
C LYS A 53 19.42 10.16 -2.35
N ALA A 54 19.35 9.16 -1.47
CA ALA A 54 19.45 7.76 -1.88
C ALA A 54 18.30 7.37 -2.82
N LEU A 55 17.07 7.78 -2.49
CA LEU A 55 15.90 7.53 -3.31
C LEU A 55 16.01 8.18 -4.70
N ARG A 56 16.55 9.41 -4.78
CA ARG A 56 16.81 10.09 -6.06
C ARG A 56 17.82 9.33 -6.90
N ASN A 57 18.90 8.82 -6.30
CA ASN A 57 19.88 8.02 -7.02
C ASN A 57 19.25 6.75 -7.61
N ILE A 58 18.32 6.13 -6.87
CA ILE A 58 17.54 4.99 -7.37
C ILE A 58 16.69 5.43 -8.57
N TYR A 59 16.03 6.57 -8.54
CA TYR A 59 15.26 7.06 -9.68
C TYR A 59 16.11 7.36 -10.91
N LEU A 60 17.30 7.89 -10.72
CA LEU A 60 18.24 8.15 -11.80
C LEU A 60 18.77 6.85 -12.45
N SER A 61 18.94 5.79 -11.67
CA SER A 61 19.41 4.49 -12.16
C SER A 61 18.28 3.64 -12.75
N GLU A 62 17.13 3.58 -12.09
CA GLU A 62 16.01 2.70 -12.49
C GLU A 62 15.07 3.36 -13.50
N LYS A 63 15.05 4.70 -13.58
CA LYS A 63 14.22 5.51 -14.51
C LYS A 63 12.75 5.06 -14.53
N PRO A 64 12.05 5.01 -13.37
CA PRO A 64 10.66 4.56 -13.37
C PRO A 64 9.76 5.56 -14.10
N ASP A 65 8.79 5.07 -14.86
CA ASP A 65 7.73 5.91 -15.47
C ASP A 65 6.76 6.41 -14.42
N ILE A 66 6.47 5.57 -13.42
CA ILE A 66 5.49 5.84 -12.36
C ILE A 66 6.11 5.56 -10.98
N VAL A 67 5.90 6.48 -10.06
CA VAL A 67 6.18 6.29 -8.64
C VAL A 67 4.86 6.26 -7.87
N HIS A 68 4.58 5.17 -7.17
CA HIS A 68 3.37 4.97 -6.42
C HIS A 68 3.63 5.01 -4.91
N VAL A 69 3.19 6.07 -4.23
CA VAL A 69 3.32 6.20 -2.78
C VAL A 69 2.05 5.72 -2.07
N ARG A 70 2.22 4.88 -1.06
CA ARG A 70 1.12 4.24 -0.34
C ARG A 70 1.08 4.59 1.15
N SER A 71 1.96 5.46 1.61
CA SER A 71 1.97 5.96 2.97
C SER A 71 2.66 7.32 3.10
N ARG A 72 2.34 8.04 4.17
CA ARG A 72 2.70 9.45 4.37
C ARG A 72 4.20 9.72 4.43
N MET A 73 4.96 8.94 5.21
CA MET A 73 6.40 9.19 5.35
C MET A 73 7.18 8.91 4.06
N PRO A 74 6.96 7.77 3.36
CA PRO A 74 7.47 7.61 2.00
C PRO A 74 7.07 8.73 1.05
N ALA A 75 5.84 9.25 1.11
CA ALA A 75 5.42 10.37 0.27
C ALA A 75 6.24 11.64 0.52
N TRP A 76 6.54 11.97 1.78
CA TRP A 76 7.42 13.09 2.12
C TRP A 76 8.84 12.90 1.55
N ILE A 77 9.42 11.72 1.72
CA ILE A 77 10.78 11.43 1.21
C ILE A 77 10.79 11.51 -0.32
N ASN A 78 9.76 10.97 -0.99
CA ASN A 78 9.57 11.07 -2.43
C ASN A 78 9.47 12.51 -2.90
N TYR A 79 8.65 13.33 -2.25
CA TYR A 79 8.52 14.74 -2.60
C TYR A 79 9.87 15.46 -2.65
N TYR A 80 10.72 15.25 -1.65
CA TYR A 80 12.06 15.86 -1.61
C TYR A 80 13.04 15.20 -2.60
N ALA A 81 12.88 13.92 -2.92
CA ALA A 81 13.68 13.25 -3.93
C ALA A 81 13.38 13.80 -5.31
N LEU A 82 12.10 13.87 -5.67
CA LEU A 82 11.61 14.30 -6.99
C LEU A 82 11.80 15.81 -7.24
N LYS A 83 11.74 16.63 -6.19
CA LYS A 83 11.93 18.11 -6.32
C LYS A 83 13.24 18.48 -7.00
N LYS A 84 14.25 17.60 -6.97
CA LYS A 84 15.59 17.83 -7.51
C LYS A 84 15.88 17.00 -8.77
N LEU A 85 14.86 16.44 -9.40
CA LEU A 85 14.94 15.81 -10.70
C LEU A 85 14.38 16.73 -11.77
N ASP A 86 15.04 16.80 -12.92
CA ASP A 86 14.58 17.54 -14.09
C ASP A 86 13.51 16.71 -14.79
N ASP A 87 13.79 15.45 -15.08
CA ASP A 87 12.84 14.47 -15.62
C ASP A 87 12.22 13.68 -14.47
N LYS A 88 10.91 13.87 -14.27
CA LYS A 88 10.18 13.31 -13.14
C LYS A 88 9.21 12.23 -13.58
N PRO A 89 9.22 11.08 -12.89
CA PRO A 89 8.17 10.09 -13.09
C PRO A 89 6.80 10.64 -12.66
N LEU A 90 5.74 10.07 -13.22
CA LEU A 90 4.38 10.34 -12.77
C LEU A 90 4.24 9.88 -11.31
N LEU A 91 3.86 10.79 -10.42
CA LEU A 91 3.69 10.47 -9.00
C LEU A 91 2.22 10.21 -8.69
N ILE A 92 1.91 9.02 -8.23
CA ILE A 92 0.56 8.67 -7.79
C ILE A 92 0.54 8.28 -6.30
N SER A 93 -0.61 8.43 -5.66
CA SER A 93 -0.79 8.01 -4.27
C SER A 93 -2.04 7.17 -4.09
N THR A 94 -2.05 6.28 -3.09
CA THR A 94 -3.27 5.61 -2.62
C THR A 94 -3.60 6.03 -1.20
N PHE A 95 -4.82 6.53 -1.02
CA PHE A 95 -5.41 6.77 0.29
C PHE A 95 -6.11 5.52 0.78
N HIS A 96 -5.60 4.93 1.86
CA HIS A 96 -6.09 3.68 2.45
C HIS A 96 -7.15 3.89 3.55
N GLY A 97 -7.66 5.10 3.71
CA GLY A 97 -8.64 5.49 4.71
C GLY A 97 -8.56 6.96 5.06
N LEU A 98 -9.29 7.35 6.07
CA LEU A 98 -9.29 8.71 6.61
C LEU A 98 -8.08 8.91 7.52
N TYR A 99 -7.32 9.98 7.32
CA TYR A 99 -6.12 10.26 8.12
C TYR A 99 -6.42 11.27 9.23
N SER A 100 -5.97 10.95 10.45
CA SER A 100 -6.20 11.76 11.66
C SER A 100 -5.42 13.07 11.75
N THR A 101 -4.43 13.29 10.89
CA THR A 101 -3.56 14.48 10.90
C THR A 101 -3.52 15.13 9.51
N PRO A 102 -4.51 15.98 9.17
CA PRO A 102 -4.66 16.52 7.81
C PRO A 102 -3.43 17.26 7.30
N ILE A 103 -2.78 18.09 8.14
CA ILE A 103 -1.59 18.86 7.74
C ILE A 103 -0.43 17.94 7.33
N TYR A 104 -0.08 16.96 8.15
CA TYR A 104 0.96 15.99 7.83
C TYR A 104 0.60 15.10 6.64
N SER A 105 -0.67 14.75 6.54
CA SER A 105 -1.18 13.86 5.50
C SER A 105 -1.38 14.54 4.15
N ARG A 106 -1.40 15.87 4.11
CA ARG A 106 -1.54 16.66 2.87
C ARG A 106 -0.49 16.29 1.81
N ILE A 107 0.65 15.75 2.22
CA ILE A 107 1.68 15.28 1.29
C ILE A 107 1.15 14.22 0.32
N MET A 108 0.19 13.41 0.74
CA MET A 108 -0.43 12.38 -0.10
C MET A 108 -1.27 12.97 -1.24
N SER A 109 -1.70 14.25 -1.11
CA SER A 109 -2.39 14.98 -2.18
C SER A 109 -1.46 15.86 -3.03
N LYS A 110 -0.15 15.90 -2.74
CA LYS A 110 0.87 16.61 -3.53
C LYS A 110 1.47 15.68 -4.60
N VAL A 111 0.59 15.11 -5.40
CA VAL A 111 0.88 14.11 -6.44
C VAL A 111 0.10 14.45 -7.71
N ASP A 112 0.42 13.81 -8.81
CA ASP A 112 -0.25 14.03 -10.09
C ASP A 112 -1.65 13.41 -10.09
N HIS A 113 -1.80 12.20 -9.51
CA HIS A 113 -3.09 11.51 -9.41
C HIS A 113 -3.22 10.73 -8.09
N MET A 114 -4.46 10.61 -7.61
CA MET A 114 -4.78 9.92 -6.35
C MET A 114 -5.74 8.77 -6.59
N ILE A 115 -5.50 7.66 -5.89
CA ILE A 115 -6.40 6.51 -5.82
C ILE A 115 -7.08 6.55 -4.45
N ALA A 116 -8.40 6.59 -4.44
CA ALA A 116 -9.24 6.43 -3.25
C ALA A 116 -9.77 4.99 -3.19
N ILE A 117 -9.74 4.34 -2.01
CA ILE A 117 -10.23 2.96 -1.89
C ILE A 117 -11.75 2.85 -1.76
N SER A 118 -12.46 3.96 -1.66
CA SER A 118 -13.93 4.05 -1.62
C SER A 118 -14.39 5.47 -1.93
N GLU A 119 -15.68 5.66 -2.23
CA GLU A 119 -16.25 6.98 -2.43
C GLU A 119 -16.13 7.86 -1.17
N THR A 120 -16.32 7.29 0.01
CA THR A 120 -16.11 8.02 1.28
C THR A 120 -14.68 8.58 1.40
N VAL A 121 -13.68 7.81 0.96
CA VAL A 121 -12.28 8.27 0.94
C VAL A 121 -12.06 9.32 -0.15
N LYS A 122 -12.71 9.20 -1.30
CA LYS A 122 -12.68 10.20 -2.37
C LYS A 122 -13.25 11.54 -1.88
N ASP A 123 -14.40 11.53 -1.24
CA ASP A 123 -15.00 12.73 -0.67
C ASP A 123 -14.13 13.35 0.41
N TYR A 124 -13.55 12.51 1.30
CA TYR A 124 -12.59 12.99 2.29
C TYR A 124 -11.40 13.72 1.64
N ILE A 125 -10.82 13.18 0.57
CA ILE A 125 -9.69 13.82 -0.14
C ILE A 125 -10.14 15.17 -0.71
N ARG A 126 -11.28 15.20 -1.40
CA ARG A 126 -11.82 16.42 -2.02
C ARG A 126 -12.02 17.53 -0.99
N TYR A 127 -12.75 17.26 0.08
CA TYR A 127 -13.12 18.27 1.06
C TYR A 127 -11.98 18.64 2.02
N THR A 128 -11.17 17.65 2.44
CA THR A 128 -10.10 17.91 3.42
C THR A 128 -8.88 18.59 2.80
N TYR A 129 -8.53 18.22 1.58
CA TYR A 129 -7.32 18.72 0.91
C TYR A 129 -7.61 19.68 -0.24
N ASN A 130 -8.87 19.95 -0.53
CA ASN A 130 -9.32 20.80 -1.63
C ASN A 130 -8.74 20.35 -2.98
N VAL A 131 -8.95 19.06 -3.29
CA VAL A 131 -8.49 18.42 -4.53
C VAL A 131 -9.62 18.33 -5.53
N SER A 132 -9.34 18.67 -6.78
CA SER A 132 -10.27 18.51 -7.89
C SER A 132 -10.58 17.02 -8.16
N GLU A 133 -11.83 16.73 -8.53
CA GLU A 133 -12.32 15.36 -8.70
C GLU A 133 -11.62 14.58 -9.81
N ASP A 134 -11.26 15.27 -10.90
CA ASP A 134 -10.54 14.71 -12.04
C ASP A 134 -9.17 14.10 -11.67
N LYS A 135 -8.60 14.50 -10.52
CA LYS A 135 -7.34 13.96 -9.98
C LYS A 135 -7.53 12.75 -9.07
N ILE A 136 -8.76 12.25 -8.92
CA ILE A 136 -9.03 11.15 -7.99
C ILE A 136 -9.82 10.05 -8.70
N THR A 137 -9.27 8.84 -8.69
CA THR A 137 -9.99 7.65 -9.14
C THR A 137 -10.33 6.77 -7.95
N THR A 138 -11.57 6.32 -7.86
CA THR A 138 -11.97 5.32 -6.86
C THR A 138 -11.66 3.93 -7.39
N ILE A 139 -10.75 3.23 -6.70
CA ILE A 139 -10.41 1.85 -6.97
C ILE A 139 -10.51 1.08 -5.65
N PRO A 140 -11.58 0.30 -5.44
CA PRO A 140 -11.74 -0.57 -4.27
C PRO A 140 -10.60 -1.59 -4.16
N ARG A 141 -10.36 -2.07 -2.94
CA ARG A 141 -9.37 -3.14 -2.75
C ARG A 141 -9.91 -4.45 -3.29
N GLY A 142 -9.12 -5.11 -4.11
CA GLY A 142 -9.33 -6.50 -4.50
C GLY A 142 -8.76 -7.48 -3.48
N CYS A 143 -9.13 -8.74 -3.64
CA CYS A 143 -8.51 -9.90 -3.00
C CYS A 143 -8.27 -10.99 -4.04
N ASP A 144 -7.37 -11.90 -3.73
CA ASP A 144 -7.10 -13.07 -4.57
C ASP A 144 -8.22 -14.10 -4.36
N MET A 145 -9.12 -14.22 -5.33
CA MET A 145 -10.26 -15.13 -5.29
C MET A 145 -9.84 -16.60 -5.35
N SER A 146 -8.63 -16.93 -5.79
CA SER A 146 -8.11 -18.29 -5.74
C SER A 146 -7.81 -18.75 -4.31
N LEU A 147 -7.47 -17.79 -3.43
CA LEU A 147 -7.17 -18.05 -2.03
C LEU A 147 -8.38 -17.82 -1.10
N PHE A 148 -9.27 -16.88 -1.47
CA PHE A 148 -10.41 -16.46 -0.64
C PHE A 148 -11.74 -16.96 -1.24
N ASN A 149 -11.88 -18.27 -1.38
CA ASN A 149 -13.12 -18.94 -1.78
C ASN A 149 -13.36 -20.18 -0.90
N LYS A 150 -14.57 -20.73 -0.97
CA LYS A 150 -14.95 -21.90 -0.13
C LYS A 150 -14.21 -23.17 -0.52
N GLU A 151 -13.89 -23.33 -1.80
CA GLU A 151 -13.20 -24.49 -2.35
C GLU A 151 -11.72 -24.53 -1.94
N ALA A 152 -11.14 -23.39 -1.58
CA ALA A 152 -9.76 -23.28 -1.13
C ALA A 152 -9.56 -23.66 0.36
N ILE A 153 -10.64 -23.95 1.09
CA ILE A 153 -10.56 -24.31 2.51
C ILE A 153 -10.10 -25.76 2.64
N ASP A 154 -8.93 -25.98 3.26
CA ASP A 154 -8.46 -27.32 3.60
C ASP A 154 -9.39 -27.98 4.64
N PRO A 155 -10.01 -29.14 4.33
CA PRO A 155 -10.85 -29.88 5.28
C PRO A 155 -10.12 -30.22 6.59
N ASN A 156 -8.82 -30.49 6.54
CA ASN A 156 -8.02 -30.78 7.72
C ASN A 156 -7.90 -29.55 8.64
N TRP A 157 -7.85 -28.33 8.06
CA TRP A 157 -7.88 -27.11 8.84
C TRP A 157 -9.20 -26.94 9.60
N ILE A 158 -10.33 -27.26 8.96
CA ILE A 158 -11.65 -27.20 9.58
C ILE A 158 -11.72 -28.18 10.76
N SER A 159 -11.23 -29.41 10.57
CA SER A 159 -11.20 -30.41 11.63
C SER A 159 -10.40 -29.94 12.85
N LYS A 160 -9.17 -29.45 12.60
CA LYS A 160 -8.31 -28.86 13.66
C LYS A 160 -8.97 -27.68 14.37
N TRP A 161 -9.65 -26.81 13.60
CA TRP A 161 -10.40 -25.69 14.18
C TRP A 161 -11.48 -26.18 15.16
N TYR A 162 -12.24 -27.21 14.81
CA TYR A 162 -13.27 -27.75 15.70
C TYR A 162 -12.71 -28.55 16.88
N GLU A 163 -11.50 -29.08 16.77
CA GLU A 163 -10.79 -29.67 17.93
C GLU A 163 -10.36 -28.59 18.91
N GLU A 164 -9.81 -27.48 18.41
CA GLU A 164 -9.34 -26.36 19.25
C GLU A 164 -10.50 -25.53 19.80
N PHE A 165 -11.57 -25.34 19.03
CA PHE A 165 -12.73 -24.53 19.37
C PHE A 165 -14.05 -25.32 19.24
N PRO A 166 -14.28 -26.37 20.06
CA PRO A 166 -15.44 -27.23 19.95
C PRO A 166 -16.78 -26.52 20.10
N GLN A 167 -16.80 -25.41 20.85
CA GLN A 167 -17.98 -24.54 21.03
C GLN A 167 -18.43 -23.84 19.75
N SER A 168 -17.59 -23.80 18.71
CA SER A 168 -17.92 -23.20 17.41
C SER A 168 -18.68 -24.14 16.48
N LYS A 169 -18.71 -25.44 16.78
CA LYS A 169 -19.35 -26.45 15.97
C LYS A 169 -20.86 -26.20 15.89
N ASN A 170 -21.40 -26.25 14.67
CA ASN A 170 -22.80 -25.97 14.36
C ASN A 170 -23.28 -24.56 14.79
N LYS A 171 -22.38 -23.58 14.84
CA LYS A 171 -22.68 -22.17 15.13
C LYS A 171 -22.41 -21.29 13.91
N ILE A 172 -23.14 -20.20 13.85
CA ILE A 172 -22.79 -19.08 12.94
C ILE A 172 -21.66 -18.31 13.64
N ILE A 173 -20.51 -18.22 12.98
CA ILE A 173 -19.31 -17.53 13.51
C ILE A 173 -19.25 -16.15 12.88
N LEU A 174 -19.33 -15.12 13.69
CA LEU A 174 -19.05 -13.74 13.30
C LEU A 174 -17.59 -13.39 13.64
N THR A 175 -16.80 -13.12 12.63
CA THR A 175 -15.37 -12.83 12.79
C THR A 175 -15.08 -11.37 12.49
N LEU A 176 -14.41 -10.68 13.40
CA LEU A 176 -13.89 -9.33 13.21
C LEU A 176 -12.35 -9.34 13.25
N PRO A 177 -11.67 -9.57 12.10
CA PRO A 177 -10.21 -9.62 12.06
C PRO A 177 -9.63 -8.21 12.15
N THR A 178 -9.28 -7.77 13.34
CA THR A 178 -8.75 -6.42 13.58
C THR A 178 -7.65 -6.42 14.64
N ARG A 179 -6.82 -5.39 14.64
CA ARG A 179 -5.91 -5.13 15.75
C ARG A 179 -6.72 -4.61 16.93
N ILE A 180 -6.47 -5.14 18.14
CA ILE A 180 -7.05 -4.60 19.36
C ILE A 180 -6.43 -3.22 19.60
N SER A 181 -7.26 -2.18 19.53
CA SER A 181 -6.87 -0.79 19.76
C SER A 181 -8.10 0.05 20.07
N SER A 182 -7.94 1.10 20.88
CA SER A 182 -9.03 1.94 21.40
C SER A 182 -9.97 2.53 20.33
N TRP A 183 -9.49 2.72 19.10
CA TRP A 183 -10.28 3.29 17.98
C TRP A 183 -10.93 2.22 17.09
N LYS A 184 -10.76 0.95 17.42
CA LYS A 184 -11.38 -0.17 16.71
C LYS A 184 -12.56 -0.81 17.45
N GLY A 185 -12.82 -0.40 18.68
CA GLY A 185 -13.85 -0.93 19.56
C GLY A 185 -13.33 -1.96 20.53
#